data_7df8940f50f34cd1b19f02bd57e09cc7
#
_entry.id   7df8940f50f34cd1b19f02bd57e09cc7
#
_cell.length_a   1.000
_cell.length_b   1.000
_cell.length_c   1.000
_cell.angle_alpha   90.00
_cell.angle_beta   90.00
_cell.angle_gamma   90.00
#
_symmetry.space_group_name_H-M   'P 1'
#
loop_
_entity.id
_entity.type
_entity.pdbx_description
1 polymer ?
#
loop_
_entity_poly.entity_id
_entity_poly.type
_entity_poly.pdbx_seq_one_letter_code
_entity_poly.pdbx_strand_id
1 'polypeptide(L)'
;LTPAGALYLAEVRKVLTQMEMSTHFLRSYGGETEVLRVSTPSTFGARWLVPRLKGWRLRHPHIHLDLVNEQESDDLAQSRCDMSFYFGQGARPGAESVKLFSEELVPVCAPGSLPDKPFTDPTQLADLVLLQNAHRPQAWHEWFEDQGYQTEHSYHGPRFETFYMCIRAAQVGCGVALLPKFLVEEELADGKLIIPWPHALPSRDAYYLAYPEHAAEVPKIRVFVEWMLEQLDTPTPQ
;
A
#
# COMPACT_ATOMS: atom_id res chain seq x y z
N LEU A 1 -6.69 -22.11 -37.06
CA LEU A 1 -7.26 -20.80 -36.80
C LEU A 1 -6.54 -19.76 -37.65
N THR A 2 -7.27 -18.83 -38.25
CA THR A 2 -6.68 -17.65 -38.86
C THR A 2 -6.02 -16.76 -37.78
N PRO A 3 -5.07 -15.87 -38.13
CA PRO A 3 -4.48 -14.94 -37.14
C PRO A 3 -5.56 -14.11 -36.40
N ALA A 4 -6.57 -13.63 -37.12
CA ALA A 4 -7.71 -12.91 -36.52
C ALA A 4 -8.54 -13.82 -35.58
N GLY A 5 -8.75 -15.09 -35.97
CA GLY A 5 -9.44 -16.07 -35.12
C GLY A 5 -8.68 -16.42 -33.86
N ALA A 6 -7.34 -16.40 -33.88
CA ALA A 6 -6.51 -16.62 -32.69
C ALA A 6 -6.61 -15.46 -31.71
N LEU A 7 -6.58 -14.22 -32.20
CA LEU A 7 -6.78 -13.01 -31.39
C LEU A 7 -8.17 -13.00 -30.75
N TYR A 8 -9.21 -13.25 -31.57
CA TYR A 8 -10.58 -13.30 -31.06
C TYR A 8 -10.78 -14.39 -29.99
N LEU A 9 -10.22 -15.58 -30.20
CA LEU A 9 -10.27 -16.67 -29.24
C LEU A 9 -9.61 -16.28 -27.89
N ALA A 10 -8.50 -15.55 -27.92
CA ALA A 10 -7.84 -15.08 -26.72
C ALA A 10 -8.74 -14.14 -25.90
N GLU A 11 -9.42 -13.20 -26.56
CA GLU A 11 -10.36 -12.28 -25.91
C GLU A 11 -11.62 -13.00 -25.37
N VAL A 12 -12.21 -13.91 -26.15
CA VAL A 12 -13.35 -14.73 -25.70
C VAL A 12 -12.99 -15.57 -24.46
N ARG A 13 -11.80 -16.15 -24.43
CA ARG A 13 -11.32 -16.91 -23.25
C ARG A 13 -11.25 -16.03 -22.01
N LYS A 14 -10.74 -14.80 -22.11
CA LYS A 14 -10.72 -13.86 -20.99
C LYS A 14 -12.12 -13.59 -20.45
N VAL A 15 -13.08 -13.34 -21.34
CA VAL A 15 -14.48 -13.09 -20.96
C VAL A 15 -15.08 -14.32 -20.26
N LEU A 16 -14.91 -15.52 -20.81
CA LEU A 16 -15.42 -16.76 -20.21
C LEU A 16 -14.81 -17.03 -18.83
N THR A 17 -13.49 -16.88 -18.70
CA THR A 17 -12.80 -17.00 -17.40
C THR A 17 -13.35 -15.99 -16.39
N GLN A 18 -13.57 -14.73 -16.81
CA GLN A 18 -14.15 -13.71 -15.95
C GLN A 18 -15.57 -14.07 -15.49
N MET A 19 -16.40 -14.63 -16.38
CA MET A 19 -17.74 -15.10 -16.05
C MET A 19 -17.70 -16.29 -15.06
N GLU A 20 -16.81 -17.25 -15.27
CA GLU A 20 -16.61 -18.36 -14.35
C GLU A 20 -16.17 -17.87 -12.96
N MET A 21 -15.19 -17.00 -12.90
CA MET A 21 -14.72 -16.39 -11.64
C MET A 21 -15.87 -15.66 -10.93
N SER A 22 -16.63 -14.86 -11.64
CA SER A 22 -17.80 -14.13 -11.08
C SER A 22 -18.87 -15.11 -10.55
N THR A 23 -19.13 -16.22 -11.26
CA THR A 23 -20.09 -17.24 -10.83
C THR A 23 -19.61 -17.98 -9.60
N HIS A 24 -18.33 -18.36 -9.53
CA HIS A 24 -17.74 -18.96 -8.34
C HIS A 24 -17.75 -18.01 -7.14
N PHE A 25 -17.45 -16.75 -7.38
CA PHE A 25 -17.55 -15.70 -6.38
C PHE A 25 -18.97 -15.62 -5.79
N LEU A 26 -20.01 -15.51 -6.64
CA LEU A 26 -21.41 -15.48 -6.17
C LEU A 26 -21.81 -16.77 -5.41
N ARG A 27 -21.31 -17.91 -5.79
CA ARG A 27 -21.60 -19.19 -5.11
C ARG A 27 -20.91 -19.32 -3.76
N SER A 28 -19.80 -18.65 -3.54
CA SER A 28 -19.08 -18.65 -2.25
C SER A 28 -19.77 -17.77 -1.20
N TYR A 29 -20.68 -16.87 -1.62
CA TYR A 29 -21.48 -16.05 -0.74
C TYR A 29 -22.90 -16.64 -0.61
N GLY A 30 -23.21 -17.20 0.57
CA GLY A 30 -24.57 -17.64 0.89
C GLY A 30 -25.55 -16.46 0.88
N GLY A 31 -26.82 -16.72 0.61
CA GLY A 31 -27.84 -15.69 0.34
C GLY A 31 -28.14 -14.67 1.45
N GLU A 32 -27.53 -14.76 2.63
CA GLU A 32 -27.66 -13.82 3.76
C GLU A 32 -26.39 -13.00 4.00
N THR A 33 -25.37 -13.13 3.15
CA THR A 33 -24.05 -12.51 3.37
C THR A 33 -23.86 -11.34 2.42
N GLU A 34 -23.54 -10.18 2.98
CA GLU A 34 -23.14 -9.02 2.20
C GLU A 34 -21.64 -9.07 1.87
N VAL A 35 -21.27 -8.56 0.71
CA VAL A 35 -19.88 -8.41 0.30
C VAL A 35 -19.52 -6.94 0.26
N LEU A 36 -18.43 -6.58 0.91
CA LEU A 36 -17.80 -5.27 0.80
C LEU A 36 -16.49 -5.42 0.04
N ARG A 37 -16.46 -4.94 -1.20
CA ARG A 37 -15.29 -5.00 -2.05
C ARG A 37 -14.46 -3.74 -1.88
N VAL A 38 -13.20 -3.91 -1.44
CA VAL A 38 -12.32 -2.80 -1.07
C VAL A 38 -11.01 -2.92 -1.84
N SER A 39 -10.68 -1.88 -2.60
CA SER A 39 -9.36 -1.74 -3.20
C SER A 39 -8.34 -1.22 -2.18
N THR A 40 -7.13 -1.76 -2.20
CA THR A 40 -6.08 -1.35 -1.26
C THR A 40 -4.69 -1.49 -1.88
N PRO A 41 -3.76 -0.54 -1.65
CA PRO A 41 -2.36 -0.76 -1.98
C PRO A 41 -1.85 -2.03 -1.29
N SER A 42 -1.21 -2.91 -2.03
CA SER A 42 -0.91 -4.29 -1.58
C SER A 42 -0.13 -4.35 -0.27
N THR A 43 0.90 -3.52 -0.10
CA THR A 43 1.72 -3.52 1.12
C THR A 43 0.96 -2.93 2.31
N PHE A 44 0.19 -1.86 2.10
CA PHE A 44 -0.69 -1.27 3.13
C PHE A 44 -1.73 -2.29 3.57
N GLY A 45 -2.42 -2.92 2.61
CA GLY A 45 -3.42 -3.96 2.90
C GLY A 45 -2.84 -5.08 3.74
N ALA A 46 -1.70 -5.64 3.33
CA ALA A 46 -1.09 -6.78 4.01
C ALA A 46 -0.56 -6.44 5.42
N ARG A 47 0.06 -5.26 5.60
CA ARG A 47 0.79 -4.94 6.82
C ARG A 47 -0.01 -4.11 7.82
N TRP A 48 -0.92 -3.28 7.34
CA TRP A 48 -1.69 -2.42 8.22
C TRP A 48 -3.14 -2.88 8.39
N LEU A 49 -3.84 -3.20 7.29
CA LEU A 49 -5.26 -3.54 7.33
C LEU A 49 -5.51 -4.97 7.82
N VAL A 50 -4.87 -5.97 7.18
CA VAL A 50 -5.12 -7.41 7.46
C VAL A 50 -4.93 -7.78 8.93
N PRO A 51 -3.90 -7.33 9.67
CA PRO A 51 -3.77 -7.64 11.09
C PRO A 51 -4.98 -7.19 11.95
N ARG A 52 -5.70 -6.16 11.52
CA ARG A 52 -6.88 -5.60 12.20
C ARG A 52 -8.18 -6.33 11.88
N LEU A 53 -8.25 -7.06 10.76
CA LEU A 53 -9.48 -7.70 10.27
C LEU A 53 -10.06 -8.78 11.20
N LYS A 54 -9.27 -9.32 12.13
CA LYS A 54 -9.81 -10.22 13.17
C LYS A 54 -10.92 -9.52 13.97
N GLY A 55 -10.72 -8.25 14.34
CA GLY A 55 -11.72 -7.45 15.04
C GLY A 55 -12.96 -7.17 14.20
N TRP A 56 -12.76 -6.85 12.92
CA TRP A 56 -13.85 -6.68 11.96
C TRP A 56 -14.74 -7.92 11.86
N ARG A 57 -14.14 -9.08 11.60
CA ARG A 57 -14.87 -10.35 11.45
C ARG A 57 -15.70 -10.73 12.68
N LEU A 58 -15.20 -10.40 13.87
CA LEU A 58 -15.94 -10.69 15.12
C LEU A 58 -17.16 -9.80 15.31
N ARG A 59 -17.08 -8.53 14.87
CA ARG A 59 -18.18 -7.55 15.02
C ARG A 59 -19.20 -7.65 13.86
N HIS A 60 -18.73 -7.96 12.66
CA HIS A 60 -19.56 -7.96 11.44
C HIS A 60 -19.41 -9.29 10.66
N PRO A 61 -19.80 -10.45 11.27
CA PRO A 61 -19.61 -11.77 10.66
C PRO A 61 -20.41 -11.96 9.37
N HIS A 62 -21.47 -11.14 9.15
CA HIS A 62 -22.32 -11.18 7.98
C HIS A 62 -21.79 -10.32 6.80
N ILE A 63 -20.74 -9.52 7.00
CA ILE A 63 -20.12 -8.71 5.94
C ILE A 63 -18.75 -9.30 5.60
N HIS A 64 -18.65 -9.93 4.44
CA HIS A 64 -17.39 -10.45 3.91
C HIS A 64 -16.61 -9.37 3.19
N LEU A 65 -15.32 -9.27 3.49
CA LEU A 65 -14.41 -8.35 2.78
C LEU A 65 -13.79 -9.07 1.58
N ASP A 66 -13.88 -8.45 0.42
CA ASP A 66 -13.14 -8.79 -0.79
C ASP A 66 -12.07 -7.74 -1.02
N LEU A 67 -10.83 -8.03 -0.60
CA LEU A 67 -9.70 -7.12 -0.75
C LEU A 67 -9.02 -7.34 -2.09
N VAL A 68 -8.96 -6.30 -2.89
CA VAL A 68 -8.34 -6.35 -4.21
C VAL A 68 -7.26 -5.28 -4.34
N ASN A 69 -6.28 -5.54 -5.20
CA ASN A 69 -5.30 -4.55 -5.60
C ASN A 69 -5.65 -4.12 -7.04
N GLU A 70 -6.68 -3.31 -7.18
CA GLU A 70 -6.97 -2.69 -8.48
C GLU A 70 -6.10 -1.44 -8.62
N GLN A 71 -5.48 -1.27 -9.79
CA GLN A 71 -4.85 -0.01 -10.14
C GLN A 71 -5.92 1.08 -10.07
N GLU A 72 -5.58 2.17 -9.41
CA GLU A 72 -6.46 3.28 -9.16
C GLU A 72 -7.08 3.80 -10.46
N SER A 73 -8.38 3.57 -10.62
CA SER A 73 -9.19 4.39 -11.51
C SER A 73 -9.39 5.73 -10.82
N ASP A 74 -9.05 6.84 -11.48
CA ASP A 74 -9.32 8.19 -10.97
C ASP A 74 -10.80 8.43 -10.73
N ASP A 75 -11.67 7.59 -11.31
CA ASP A 75 -13.12 7.62 -11.18
C ASP A 75 -13.60 6.39 -10.40
N LEU A 76 -13.86 6.59 -9.11
CA LEU A 76 -14.46 5.58 -8.24
C LEU A 76 -15.84 5.10 -8.72
N ALA A 77 -16.58 5.93 -9.46
CA ALA A 77 -17.88 5.56 -10.01
C ALA A 77 -17.77 4.50 -11.13
N GLN A 78 -16.59 4.37 -11.76
CA GLN A 78 -16.30 3.33 -12.74
C GLN A 78 -15.56 2.13 -12.12
N SER A 79 -15.12 2.24 -10.87
CA SER A 79 -14.51 1.15 -10.14
C SER A 79 -15.55 0.06 -9.83
N ARG A 80 -15.10 -1.19 -9.81
CA ARG A 80 -15.89 -2.32 -9.33
C ARG A 80 -15.86 -2.47 -7.81
N CYS A 81 -15.17 -1.54 -7.11
CA CYS A 81 -15.01 -1.56 -5.67
C CYS A 81 -16.05 -0.64 -5.01
N ASP A 82 -16.56 -1.07 -3.87
CA ASP A 82 -17.42 -0.25 -3.01
C ASP A 82 -16.61 0.89 -2.35
N MET A 83 -15.34 0.62 -2.05
CA MET A 83 -14.42 1.53 -1.35
C MET A 83 -12.97 1.35 -1.85
N SER A 84 -12.15 2.37 -1.64
CA SER A 84 -10.73 2.33 -2.01
C SER A 84 -9.85 2.99 -0.97
N PHE A 85 -8.80 2.29 -0.53
CA PHE A 85 -7.68 2.93 0.15
C PHE A 85 -6.71 3.49 -0.88
N TYR A 86 -6.26 4.70 -0.66
CA TYR A 86 -5.27 5.33 -1.52
C TYR A 86 -4.33 6.25 -0.74
N PHE A 87 -3.23 6.58 -1.37
CA PHE A 87 -2.27 7.57 -0.88
C PHE A 87 -2.29 8.78 -1.80
N GLY A 88 -2.39 10.00 -1.26
CA GLY A 88 -2.47 11.23 -2.06
C GLY A 88 -2.82 12.48 -1.26
N GLN A 89 -3.22 13.55 -1.96
CA GLN A 89 -3.38 14.89 -1.39
C GLN A 89 -4.84 15.29 -1.06
N GLY A 90 -5.71 14.38 -0.76
CA GLY A 90 -7.07 14.73 -0.32
C GLY A 90 -8.18 14.16 -1.19
N ALA A 91 -9.34 14.81 -1.14
CA ALA A 91 -10.57 14.30 -1.69
C ALA A 91 -10.51 14.09 -3.22
N ARG A 92 -11.12 12.99 -3.67
CA ARG A 92 -11.33 12.68 -5.09
C ARG A 92 -12.68 13.20 -5.57
N PRO A 93 -12.80 13.67 -6.82
CA PRO A 93 -14.08 14.11 -7.37
C PRO A 93 -15.14 12.99 -7.31
N GLY A 94 -16.36 13.32 -6.86
CA GLY A 94 -17.48 12.37 -6.75
C GLY A 94 -17.37 11.32 -5.66
N ALA A 95 -16.39 11.47 -4.75
CA ALA A 95 -16.18 10.56 -3.64
C ALA A 95 -16.03 11.30 -2.31
N GLU A 96 -16.60 10.73 -1.27
CA GLU A 96 -16.20 11.08 0.09
C GLU A 96 -14.85 10.45 0.42
N SER A 97 -13.98 11.21 1.06
CA SER A 97 -12.63 10.77 1.41
C SER A 97 -12.34 11.06 2.86
N VAL A 98 -12.11 10.01 3.61
CA VAL A 98 -11.76 10.05 5.04
C VAL A 98 -10.25 9.95 5.17
N LYS A 99 -9.62 10.99 5.72
CA LYS A 99 -8.17 10.97 6.00
C LYS A 99 -7.92 10.00 7.15
N LEU A 100 -7.01 9.06 6.95
CA LEU A 100 -6.59 8.12 7.97
C LEU A 100 -5.39 8.66 8.76
N PHE A 101 -4.24 8.76 8.10
CA PHE A 101 -3.01 9.30 8.70
C PHE A 101 -2.01 9.72 7.62
N SER A 102 -1.08 10.58 8.02
CA SER A 102 0.09 10.93 7.20
C SER A 102 1.22 9.93 7.46
N GLU A 103 2.17 9.81 6.54
CA GLU A 103 3.33 8.94 6.71
C GLU A 103 4.62 9.73 6.89
N GLU A 104 5.61 9.06 7.47
CA GLU A 104 7.00 9.47 7.52
C GLU A 104 7.84 8.42 6.82
N LEU A 105 8.72 8.84 5.91
CA LEU A 105 9.67 7.96 5.26
C LEU A 105 10.98 7.92 6.02
N VAL A 106 11.45 6.70 6.31
CA VAL A 106 12.74 6.47 6.98
C VAL A 106 13.64 5.57 6.14
N PRO A 107 14.95 5.84 6.07
CA PRO A 107 15.91 4.93 5.46
C PRO A 107 16.04 3.68 6.33
N VAL A 108 16.04 2.49 5.72
CA VAL A 108 16.21 1.23 6.44
C VAL A 108 17.10 0.26 5.66
N CYS A 109 17.88 -0.54 6.39
CA CYS A 109 18.71 -1.60 5.81
C CYS A 109 18.91 -2.75 6.81
N ALA A 110 19.45 -3.87 6.35
CA ALA A 110 19.89 -4.93 7.24
C ALA A 110 21.07 -4.46 8.11
N PRO A 111 21.17 -4.87 9.40
CA PRO A 111 22.24 -4.45 10.30
C PRO A 111 23.66 -4.70 9.76
N GLY A 112 23.86 -5.81 9.03
CA GLY A 112 25.14 -6.17 8.42
C GLY A 112 25.48 -5.49 7.09
N SER A 113 24.63 -4.56 6.62
CA SER A 113 24.81 -3.88 5.33
C SER A 113 25.58 -2.55 5.45
N LEU A 114 25.90 -2.12 6.67
CA LEU A 114 26.58 -0.85 6.92
C LEU A 114 28.08 -1.03 6.98
N PRO A 115 28.86 0.01 6.58
CA PRO A 115 30.30 0.03 6.81
C PRO A 115 30.62 0.07 8.33
N ASP A 116 31.81 -0.39 8.69
CA ASP A 116 32.27 -0.42 10.09
C ASP A 116 32.32 0.97 10.76
N LYS A 117 32.39 2.03 9.97
CA LYS A 117 32.43 3.39 10.48
C LYS A 117 31.05 4.02 10.49
N PRO A 118 30.64 4.65 11.61
CA PRO A 118 29.40 5.41 11.67
C PRO A 118 29.35 6.50 10.60
N PHE A 119 28.17 6.72 10.02
CA PHE A 119 27.96 7.85 9.14
C PHE A 119 28.06 9.17 9.89
N THR A 120 28.72 10.15 9.30
CA THR A 120 28.86 11.51 9.81
C THR A 120 28.07 12.51 8.96
N ASP A 121 27.59 12.09 7.81
CA ASP A 121 26.89 12.90 6.82
C ASP A 121 25.87 12.03 6.07
N PRO A 122 24.64 12.51 5.84
CA PRO A 122 23.59 11.72 5.16
C PRO A 122 23.94 11.37 3.71
N THR A 123 24.81 12.13 3.04
CA THR A 123 25.23 11.84 1.65
C THR A 123 26.02 10.53 1.55
N GLN A 124 26.62 10.06 2.65
CA GLN A 124 27.29 8.77 2.68
C GLN A 124 26.34 7.58 2.46
N LEU A 125 25.02 7.78 2.65
CA LEU A 125 24.01 6.80 2.23
C LEU A 125 23.96 6.66 0.71
N ALA A 126 24.29 7.72 -0.03
CA ALA A 126 24.33 7.68 -1.49
C ALA A 126 25.51 6.85 -2.05
N ASP A 127 26.51 6.54 -1.22
CA ASP A 127 27.59 5.61 -1.57
C ASP A 127 27.13 4.14 -1.51
N LEU A 128 25.99 3.88 -0.88
CA LEU A 128 25.36 2.57 -0.82
C LEU A 128 24.37 2.39 -2.00
N VAL A 129 23.90 1.16 -2.17
CA VAL A 129 22.84 0.88 -3.14
C VAL A 129 21.51 1.41 -2.61
N LEU A 130 20.95 2.45 -3.24
CA LEU A 130 19.64 3.00 -2.87
C LEU A 130 18.53 2.24 -3.61
N LEU A 131 17.67 1.55 -2.85
CA LEU A 131 16.55 0.79 -3.40
C LEU A 131 15.41 1.76 -3.74
N GLN A 132 14.98 1.74 -5.01
CA GLN A 132 13.98 2.66 -5.55
C GLN A 132 12.58 2.04 -5.50
N ASN A 133 11.56 2.81 -5.10
CA ASN A 133 10.17 2.43 -5.31
C ASN A 133 9.66 3.04 -6.62
N ALA A 134 9.06 2.22 -7.50
CA ALA A 134 8.61 2.65 -8.83
C ALA A 134 7.50 3.73 -8.77
N HIS A 135 6.67 3.70 -7.72
CA HIS A 135 5.59 4.66 -7.50
C HIS A 135 6.02 5.91 -6.72
N ARG A 136 7.28 5.97 -6.25
CA ARG A 136 7.86 7.09 -5.49
C ARG A 136 9.23 7.47 -6.05
N PRO A 137 9.33 7.83 -7.34
CA PRO A 137 10.63 8.03 -8.01
C PRO A 137 11.42 9.22 -7.45
N GLN A 138 10.77 10.17 -6.77
CA GLN A 138 11.41 11.35 -6.19
C GLN A 138 11.77 11.18 -4.71
N ALA A 139 11.36 10.09 -4.06
CA ALA A 139 11.43 9.97 -2.60
C ALA A 139 12.84 10.15 -2.03
N TRP A 140 13.86 9.52 -2.64
CA TRP A 140 15.25 9.70 -2.21
C TRP A 140 15.77 11.11 -2.45
N HIS A 141 15.40 11.74 -3.59
CA HIS A 141 15.78 13.12 -3.88
C HIS A 141 15.19 14.07 -2.84
N GLU A 142 13.89 13.97 -2.55
CA GLU A 142 13.20 14.76 -1.54
C GLU A 142 13.80 14.53 -0.14
N TRP A 143 14.20 13.31 0.19
CA TRP A 143 14.81 12.98 1.47
C TRP A 143 16.17 13.63 1.66
N PHE A 144 17.01 13.70 0.61
CA PHE A 144 18.29 14.41 0.65
C PHE A 144 18.08 15.94 0.66
N GLU A 145 17.17 16.47 -0.16
CA GLU A 145 16.87 17.89 -0.22
C GLU A 145 16.36 18.45 1.11
N ASP A 146 15.51 17.71 1.81
CA ASP A 146 14.96 18.11 3.12
C ASP A 146 16.06 18.33 4.16
N GLN A 147 17.23 17.73 3.97
CA GLN A 147 18.43 17.91 4.80
C GLN A 147 19.45 18.89 4.20
N GLY A 148 19.10 19.58 3.11
CA GLY A 148 19.97 20.56 2.43
C GLY A 148 21.04 19.93 1.54
N TYR A 149 20.91 18.67 1.16
CA TYR A 149 21.86 17.97 0.29
C TYR A 149 21.27 17.69 -1.08
N GLN A 150 22.13 17.67 -2.10
CA GLN A 150 21.78 17.27 -3.45
C GLN A 150 22.79 16.24 -3.95
N THR A 151 22.28 15.15 -4.52
CA THR A 151 23.09 14.07 -5.10
C THR A 151 22.42 13.47 -6.32
N GLU A 152 23.18 13.27 -7.38
CA GLU A 152 22.70 12.58 -8.60
C GLU A 152 22.42 11.10 -8.32
N HIS A 153 23.03 10.52 -7.29
CA HIS A 153 22.83 9.12 -6.89
C HIS A 153 21.43 8.84 -6.36
N SER A 154 20.65 9.87 -5.98
CA SER A 154 19.28 9.72 -5.45
C SER A 154 18.31 9.00 -6.39
N TYR A 155 18.62 8.94 -7.68
CA TYR A 155 17.78 8.27 -8.70
C TYR A 155 18.34 6.92 -9.16
N HIS A 156 19.51 6.52 -8.63
CA HIS A 156 20.21 5.33 -9.06
C HIS A 156 19.94 4.14 -8.12
N GLY A 157 19.83 2.95 -8.70
CA GLY A 157 19.70 1.70 -7.97
C GLY A 157 18.56 0.82 -8.46
N PRO A 158 18.47 -0.40 -7.95
CA PRO A 158 17.40 -1.34 -8.30
C PRO A 158 16.02 -0.76 -7.98
N ARG A 159 15.07 -0.95 -8.89
CA ARG A 159 13.71 -0.43 -8.76
C ARG A 159 12.72 -1.56 -8.52
N PHE A 160 11.85 -1.38 -7.54
CA PHE A 160 10.83 -2.33 -7.14
C PHE A 160 9.44 -1.69 -7.21
N GLU A 161 8.46 -2.46 -7.61
CA GLU A 161 7.09 -1.99 -7.80
C GLU A 161 6.36 -1.75 -6.47
N THR A 162 6.62 -2.58 -5.46
CA THR A 162 5.92 -2.51 -4.17
C THR A 162 6.86 -2.23 -3.00
N PHE A 163 6.37 -1.59 -1.97
CA PHE A 163 7.13 -1.45 -0.71
C PHE A 163 7.49 -2.80 -0.10
N TYR A 164 6.65 -3.83 -0.27
CA TYR A 164 6.97 -5.18 0.21
C TYR A 164 8.25 -5.71 -0.43
N MET A 165 8.44 -5.53 -1.74
CA MET A 165 9.68 -5.93 -2.42
C MET A 165 10.88 -5.12 -1.92
N CYS A 166 10.73 -3.81 -1.69
CA CYS A 166 11.79 -2.97 -1.11
C CYS A 166 12.17 -3.45 0.30
N ILE A 167 11.18 -3.77 1.15
CA ILE A 167 11.40 -4.30 2.51
C ILE A 167 12.22 -5.60 2.44
N ARG A 168 11.80 -6.55 1.58
CA ARG A 168 12.50 -7.83 1.42
C ARG A 168 13.91 -7.65 0.90
N ALA A 169 14.12 -6.76 -0.08
CA ALA A 169 15.44 -6.45 -0.61
C ALA A 169 16.36 -5.84 0.45
N ALA A 170 15.85 -4.90 1.27
CA ALA A 170 16.61 -4.34 2.38
C ALA A 170 16.98 -5.38 3.43
N GLN A 171 16.04 -6.27 3.80
CA GLN A 171 16.28 -7.35 4.77
C GLN A 171 17.38 -8.33 4.36
N VAL A 172 17.49 -8.63 3.08
CA VAL A 172 18.55 -9.55 2.56
C VAL A 172 19.84 -8.83 2.19
N GLY A 173 19.97 -7.54 2.53
CA GLY A 173 21.19 -6.78 2.33
C GLY A 173 21.42 -6.27 0.91
N CYS A 174 20.38 -6.16 0.07
CA CYS A 174 20.54 -5.63 -1.29
C CYS A 174 20.82 -4.11 -1.33
N GLY A 175 20.65 -3.40 -0.21
CA GLY A 175 20.87 -1.96 -0.12
C GLY A 175 20.01 -1.30 0.96
N VAL A 176 19.89 0.03 0.86
CA VAL A 176 19.08 0.87 1.75
C VAL A 176 17.78 1.22 1.04
N ALA A 177 16.63 0.99 1.69
CA ALA A 177 15.32 1.38 1.20
C ALA A 177 14.78 2.59 1.98
N LEU A 178 14.10 3.51 1.29
CA LEU A 178 13.36 4.59 1.93
C LEU A 178 11.88 4.19 1.98
N LEU A 179 11.36 3.98 3.19
CA LEU A 179 10.07 3.32 3.41
C LEU A 179 9.21 4.07 4.44
N PRO A 180 7.86 4.00 4.29
CA PRO A 180 6.97 4.42 5.36
C PRO A 180 7.28 3.65 6.65
N LYS A 181 7.55 4.39 7.72
CA LYS A 181 7.98 3.83 9.01
C LYS A 181 6.99 2.79 9.55
N PHE A 182 5.68 3.09 9.46
CA PHE A 182 4.63 2.20 9.95
C PHE A 182 4.58 0.83 9.22
N LEU A 183 5.15 0.74 8.00
CA LEU A 183 5.23 -0.53 7.26
C LEU A 183 6.40 -1.42 7.70
N VAL A 184 7.32 -0.92 8.51
CA VAL A 184 8.55 -1.62 8.92
C VAL A 184 8.76 -1.67 10.43
N GLU A 185 7.74 -1.28 11.22
CA GLU A 185 7.80 -1.27 12.68
C GLU A 185 8.15 -2.63 13.26
N GLU A 186 7.60 -3.71 12.71
CA GLU A 186 7.87 -5.08 13.14
C GLU A 186 9.34 -5.45 12.90
N GLU A 187 9.88 -5.17 11.71
CA GLU A 187 11.27 -5.44 11.38
C GLU A 187 12.27 -4.61 12.18
N LEU A 188 11.90 -3.37 12.51
CA LEU A 188 12.70 -2.50 13.37
C LEU A 188 12.69 -3.01 14.81
N ALA A 189 11.52 -3.44 15.33
CA ALA A 189 11.40 -4.00 16.67
C ALA A 189 12.17 -5.32 16.84
N ASP A 190 12.12 -6.18 15.80
CA ASP A 190 12.82 -7.46 15.75
C ASP A 190 14.33 -7.33 15.47
N GLY A 191 14.81 -6.12 15.15
CA GLY A 191 16.21 -5.89 14.73
C GLY A 191 16.58 -6.51 13.38
N LYS A 192 15.59 -6.89 12.55
CA LYS A 192 15.80 -7.36 11.17
C LYS A 192 16.17 -6.24 10.22
N LEU A 193 15.69 -5.03 10.53
CA LEU A 193 16.08 -3.79 9.88
C LEU A 193 16.52 -2.77 10.93
N ILE A 194 17.40 -1.86 10.52
CA ILE A 194 17.84 -0.72 11.31
C ILE A 194 17.67 0.55 10.49
N ILE A 195 17.58 1.69 11.18
CA ILE A 195 17.60 3.02 10.58
C ILE A 195 19.05 3.51 10.58
N PRO A 196 19.75 3.53 9.43
CA PRO A 196 21.17 3.91 9.38
C PRO A 196 21.40 5.41 9.62
N TRP A 197 20.40 6.23 9.36
CA TRP A 197 20.43 7.68 9.58
C TRP A 197 19.09 8.15 10.17
N PRO A 198 19.09 8.79 11.35
CA PRO A 198 17.87 9.08 12.12
C PRO A 198 17.14 10.34 11.61
N HIS A 199 16.86 10.41 10.30
CA HIS A 199 16.04 11.45 9.69
C HIS A 199 14.79 10.83 9.06
N ALA A 200 13.62 11.27 9.52
CA ALA A 200 12.34 10.90 8.97
C ALA A 200 11.82 12.05 8.10
N LEU A 201 11.51 11.77 6.84
CA LEU A 201 10.91 12.73 5.92
C LEU A 201 9.39 12.69 6.05
N PRO A 202 8.73 13.72 6.59
CA PRO A 202 7.27 13.80 6.59
C PRO A 202 6.72 13.90 5.17
N SER A 203 5.76 13.05 4.82
CA SER A 203 5.10 13.14 3.52
C SER A 203 4.06 14.27 3.50
N ARG A 204 3.94 14.96 2.36
CA ARG A 204 2.86 15.91 2.10
C ARG A 204 1.53 15.21 1.86
N ASP A 205 1.58 13.97 1.42
CA ASP A 205 0.45 13.12 1.14
C ASP A 205 0.05 12.31 2.38
N ALA A 206 -1.15 11.72 2.34
CA ALA A 206 -1.68 10.91 3.42
C ALA A 206 -2.41 9.69 2.86
N TYR A 207 -2.65 8.71 3.73
CA TYR A 207 -3.57 7.61 3.42
C TYR A 207 -5.01 8.05 3.65
N TYR A 208 -5.87 7.68 2.72
CA TYR A 208 -7.30 7.96 2.74
C TYR A 208 -8.08 6.68 2.47
N LEU A 209 -9.31 6.66 2.98
CA LEU A 209 -10.37 5.74 2.58
C LEU A 209 -11.41 6.54 1.81
N ALA A 210 -11.69 6.15 0.56
CA ALA A 210 -12.70 6.80 -0.26
C ALA A 210 -13.82 5.83 -0.65
N TYR A 211 -15.03 6.39 -0.83
CA TYR A 211 -16.21 5.71 -1.32
C TYR A 211 -17.09 6.71 -2.10
N PRO A 212 -17.93 6.25 -3.05
CA PRO A 212 -18.80 7.15 -3.82
C PRO A 212 -19.75 7.94 -2.91
N GLU A 213 -19.94 9.24 -3.15
CA GLU A 213 -20.83 10.09 -2.34
C GLU A 213 -22.24 9.51 -2.20
N HIS A 214 -22.81 8.95 -3.30
CA HIS A 214 -24.13 8.32 -3.29
C HIS A 214 -24.21 7.04 -2.46
N ALA A 215 -23.07 6.47 -2.05
CA ALA A 215 -22.99 5.25 -1.27
C ALA A 215 -22.78 5.51 0.24
N ALA A 216 -22.68 6.76 0.67
CA ALA A 216 -22.44 7.13 2.08
C ALA A 216 -23.47 6.55 3.05
N GLU A 217 -24.74 6.44 2.62
CA GLU A 217 -25.83 5.90 3.43
C GLU A 217 -25.96 4.36 3.36
N VAL A 218 -25.13 3.68 2.56
CA VAL A 218 -25.16 2.22 2.46
C VAL A 218 -24.62 1.61 3.77
N PRO A 219 -25.43 0.77 4.48
CA PRO A 219 -25.08 0.31 5.82
C PRO A 219 -23.71 -0.35 5.94
N LYS A 220 -23.33 -1.25 4.99
CA LYS A 220 -22.02 -1.92 5.00
C LYS A 220 -20.84 -0.95 4.89
N ILE A 221 -21.01 0.16 4.12
CA ILE A 221 -19.97 1.19 3.95
C ILE A 221 -19.84 2.00 5.24
N ARG A 222 -20.96 2.48 5.79
CA ARG A 222 -20.98 3.27 7.01
C ARG A 222 -20.33 2.54 8.19
N VAL A 223 -20.72 1.29 8.46
CA VAL A 223 -20.15 0.52 9.57
C VAL A 223 -18.68 0.21 9.37
N PHE A 224 -18.21 0.08 8.11
CA PHE A 224 -16.79 -0.11 7.82
C PHE A 224 -16.00 1.17 8.07
N VAL A 225 -16.51 2.33 7.67
CA VAL A 225 -15.90 3.65 7.96
C VAL A 225 -15.80 3.89 9.46
N GLU A 226 -16.88 3.67 10.20
CA GLU A 226 -16.92 3.80 11.66
C GLU A 226 -15.86 2.89 12.32
N TRP A 227 -15.84 1.62 11.92
CA TRP A 227 -14.83 0.68 12.40
C TRP A 227 -13.40 1.11 12.06
N MET A 228 -13.16 1.62 10.84
CA MET A 228 -11.84 2.10 10.42
C MET A 228 -11.36 3.26 11.27
N LEU A 229 -12.23 4.23 11.59
CA LEU A 229 -11.86 5.36 12.44
C LEU A 229 -11.46 4.91 13.84
N GLU A 230 -12.14 3.92 14.41
CA GLU A 230 -11.74 3.32 15.70
C GLU A 230 -10.34 2.67 15.66
N GLN A 231 -9.92 2.16 14.49
CA GLN A 231 -8.60 1.53 14.36
C GLN A 231 -7.44 2.54 14.33
N LEU A 232 -7.71 3.82 14.07
CA LEU A 232 -6.66 4.85 14.01
C LEU A 232 -6.07 5.14 15.38
N ASP A 233 -6.89 5.04 16.44
CA ASP A 233 -6.49 5.28 17.82
C ASP A 233 -5.88 4.03 18.49
N THR A 234 -5.87 2.90 17.79
CA THR A 234 -5.43 1.62 18.34
C THR A 234 -4.04 1.25 17.77
N PRO A 235 -3.04 0.96 18.62
CA PRO A 235 -1.76 0.42 18.16
C PRO A 235 -1.98 -0.86 17.33
N THR A 236 -1.06 -1.10 16.39
CA THR A 236 -1.12 -2.33 15.57
C THR A 236 -1.12 -3.57 16.48
N PRO A 237 -2.09 -4.49 16.34
CA PRO A 237 -2.09 -5.74 17.08
C PRO A 237 -0.80 -6.53 16.81
N GLN A 238 -0.14 -6.96 17.88
CA GLN A 238 1.02 -7.87 17.78
C GLN A 238 0.59 -9.29 17.44
#